data_29bc841195e63395c0fd2fbfd0f9cce3
#
_entry.id   29bc841195e63395c0fd2fbfd0f9cce3
#
_cell.length_a   1.000
_cell.length_b   1.000
_cell.length_c   1.000
_cell.angle_alpha   90.00
_cell.angle_beta   90.00
_cell.angle_gamma   90.00
#
_symmetry.space_group_name_H-M   'P 1'
#
loop_
_entity.id
_entity.type
_entity.pdbx_description
1 polymer ?
#
loop_
_entity_poly.entity_id
_entity_poly.type
_entity_poly.pdbx_seq_one_letter_code
_entity_poly.pdbx_strand_id
1 'polypeptide(L)'
;KNQLFENIDVLIIAGDLFDRLLEVNNEHLTSIIVWMSYVIRQCERKDITLLVLAGTKSHDRDQNELWVSTARAMRSSCKLHYANTLSIVYFKDWDMNVLFVPDNLNPDSSVTWAELEELMEAKGLKKVDFAVMHGQFQHQLPEFISEKSPATHKNSNYLNIVEHYIFVG
;
A
#
# COMPACT_ATOMS: atom_id res chain seq x y z
N LYS A 1 -2.94 8.66 26.37
CA LYS A 1 -3.42 7.41 25.76
C LYS A 1 -3.33 7.58 24.25
N ASN A 2 -2.71 6.64 23.57
CA ASN A 2 -2.55 6.71 22.12
C ASN A 2 -3.86 6.19 21.48
N GLN A 3 -4.71 7.12 21.01
CA GLN A 3 -6.04 6.81 20.45
C GLN A 3 -5.98 6.19 19.06
N LEU A 4 -4.80 6.26 18.38
CA LEU A 4 -4.62 5.77 17.00
C LEU A 4 -5.02 4.30 16.80
N PHE A 5 -4.82 3.46 17.80
CA PHE A 5 -5.10 2.02 17.72
C PHE A 5 -6.41 1.62 18.41
N GLU A 6 -7.31 2.57 18.68
CA GLU A 6 -8.59 2.27 19.30
C GLU A 6 -9.68 2.14 18.23
N ASN A 7 -10.44 1.06 18.27
CA ASN A 7 -11.59 0.80 17.39
C ASN A 7 -11.24 0.80 15.88
N ILE A 8 -10.10 0.21 15.51
CA ILE A 8 -9.72 -0.03 14.13
C ILE A 8 -9.37 -1.50 13.95
N ASP A 9 -9.74 -2.05 12.81
CA ASP A 9 -9.42 -3.43 12.42
C ASP A 9 -8.22 -3.49 11.46
N VAL A 10 -7.97 -2.38 10.77
CA VAL A 10 -6.93 -2.27 9.75
C VAL A 10 -6.17 -0.96 9.91
N LEU A 11 -4.85 -1.04 9.84
CA LEU A 11 -3.96 0.11 9.69
C LEU A 11 -3.29 0.05 8.32
N ILE A 12 -3.44 1.12 7.53
CA ILE A 12 -2.91 1.19 6.16
C ILE A 12 -1.79 2.21 6.10
N ILE A 13 -0.65 1.81 5.52
CA ILE A 13 0.44 2.68 5.10
C ILE A 13 0.46 2.60 3.58
N ALA A 14 -0.06 3.64 2.93
CA ALA A 14 -0.32 3.65 1.50
C ALA A 14 0.84 4.26 0.68
N GLY A 15 2.07 3.85 0.96
CA GLY A 15 3.28 4.34 0.28
C GLY A 15 3.86 5.62 0.87
N ASP A 16 5.02 6.02 0.36
CA ASP A 16 5.78 7.26 0.71
C ASP A 16 5.87 7.56 2.21
N LEU A 17 6.12 6.50 2.99
CA LEU A 17 6.34 6.65 4.44
C LEU A 17 7.61 7.43 4.76
N PHE A 18 8.60 7.37 3.87
CA PHE A 18 9.90 8.01 4.02
C PHE A 18 10.00 9.23 3.10
N ASP A 19 10.55 10.33 3.61
CA ASP A 19 10.83 11.54 2.82
C ASP A 19 11.98 11.33 1.81
N ARG A 20 12.87 10.36 2.11
CA ARG A 20 14.05 10.03 1.31
C ARG A 20 14.61 8.67 1.67
N LEU A 21 15.53 8.19 0.84
CA LEU A 21 16.24 6.95 1.13
C LEU A 21 17.08 7.08 2.41
N LEU A 22 16.93 6.11 3.29
CA LEU A 22 17.71 5.98 4.51
C LEU A 22 19.09 5.40 4.18
N GLU A 23 20.14 6.04 4.66
CA GLU A 23 21.49 5.49 4.61
C GLU A 23 21.74 4.61 5.84
N VAL A 24 22.64 3.62 5.69
CA VAL A 24 22.98 2.69 6.80
C VAL A 24 23.50 3.44 8.03
N ASN A 25 24.16 4.58 7.84
CA ASN A 25 24.70 5.42 8.90
C ASN A 25 23.71 6.45 9.43
N ASN A 26 22.45 6.40 9.02
CA ASN A 26 21.45 7.34 9.45
C ASN A 26 21.18 7.15 10.95
N GLU A 27 21.45 8.17 11.76
CA GLU A 27 21.23 8.17 13.22
C GLU A 27 19.76 7.94 13.60
N HIS A 28 18.84 8.25 12.67
CA HIS A 28 17.40 8.05 12.87
C HIS A 28 16.93 6.63 12.56
N LEU A 29 17.74 5.78 11.91
CA LEU A 29 17.35 4.42 11.54
C LEU A 29 16.92 3.60 12.76
N THR A 30 17.66 3.69 13.86
CA THR A 30 17.32 3.03 15.13
C THR A 30 15.97 3.50 15.66
N SER A 31 15.71 4.80 15.62
CA SER A 31 14.44 5.38 16.07
C SER A 31 13.27 4.91 15.21
N ILE A 32 13.48 4.81 13.89
CA ILE A 32 12.48 4.28 12.95
C ILE A 32 12.16 2.82 13.26
N ILE A 33 13.19 1.97 13.45
CA ILE A 33 12.98 0.55 13.79
C ILE A 33 12.25 0.42 15.13
N VAL A 34 12.61 1.23 16.12
CA VAL A 34 11.91 1.24 17.43
C VAL A 34 10.45 1.63 17.27
N TRP A 35 10.17 2.64 16.47
CA TRP A 35 8.78 3.07 16.18
C TRP A 35 8.01 1.98 15.42
N MET A 36 8.59 1.39 14.37
CA MET A 36 7.97 0.26 13.66
C MET A 36 7.67 -0.91 14.60
N SER A 37 8.62 -1.24 15.47
CA SER A 37 8.45 -2.29 16.48
C SER A 37 7.29 -2.00 17.42
N TYR A 38 7.13 -0.74 17.82
CA TYR A 38 6.00 -0.31 18.63
C TYR A 38 4.66 -0.48 17.88
N VAL A 39 4.58 -0.01 16.63
CA VAL A 39 3.37 -0.15 15.78
C VAL A 39 3.00 -1.62 15.60
N ILE A 40 3.96 -2.47 15.20
CA ILE A 40 3.77 -3.91 15.02
C ILE A 40 3.20 -4.55 16.30
N ARG A 41 3.77 -4.23 17.48
CA ARG A 41 3.26 -4.73 18.76
C ARG A 41 1.85 -4.26 19.09
N GLN A 42 1.49 -3.01 18.74
CA GLN A 42 0.13 -2.53 18.94
C GLN A 42 -0.86 -3.28 18.03
N CYS A 43 -0.51 -3.46 16.77
CA CYS A 43 -1.32 -4.23 15.82
C CYS A 43 -1.50 -5.67 16.30
N GLU A 44 -0.42 -6.35 16.70
CA GLU A 44 -0.47 -7.72 17.23
C GLU A 44 -1.37 -7.83 18.46
N ARG A 45 -1.21 -6.93 19.43
CA ARG A 45 -1.96 -6.97 20.70
C ARG A 45 -3.45 -6.67 20.55
N LYS A 46 -3.84 -5.95 19.52
CA LYS A 46 -5.22 -5.51 19.27
C LYS A 46 -5.85 -6.23 18.08
N ASP A 47 -5.18 -7.23 17.54
CA ASP A 47 -5.60 -8.00 16.36
C ASP A 47 -5.87 -7.13 15.11
N ILE A 48 -5.12 -6.03 14.98
CA ILE A 48 -5.19 -5.11 13.84
C ILE A 48 -4.34 -5.67 12.70
N THR A 49 -4.90 -5.74 11.50
CA THR A 49 -4.12 -6.06 10.30
C THR A 49 -3.35 -4.83 9.82
N LEU A 50 -2.05 -4.98 9.61
CA LEU A 50 -1.18 -3.93 9.08
C LEU A 50 -0.94 -4.16 7.59
N LEU A 51 -1.47 -3.25 6.76
CA LEU A 51 -1.24 -3.23 5.33
C LEU A 51 -0.20 -2.17 5.01
N VAL A 52 0.87 -2.56 4.30
CA VAL A 52 1.94 -1.66 3.88
C VAL A 52 2.09 -1.76 2.38
N LEU A 53 2.01 -0.64 1.69
CA LEU A 53 2.20 -0.52 0.25
C LEU A 53 3.55 0.16 -0.03
N ALA A 54 4.26 -0.29 -1.05
CA ALA A 54 5.44 0.42 -1.55
C ALA A 54 5.01 1.74 -2.22
N GLY A 55 5.72 2.81 -1.93
CA GLY A 55 5.57 4.12 -2.55
C GLY A 55 6.60 4.36 -3.66
N THR A 56 6.90 5.64 -3.95
CA THR A 56 7.83 6.03 -5.01
C THR A 56 9.25 5.54 -4.76
N LYS A 57 9.97 5.20 -5.82
CA LYS A 57 11.37 4.72 -5.71
C LYS A 57 12.32 5.77 -5.13
N SER A 58 12.03 7.05 -5.31
CA SER A 58 12.87 8.14 -4.76
C SER A 58 12.76 8.28 -3.26
N HIS A 59 11.59 7.92 -2.70
CA HIS A 59 11.28 8.06 -1.28
C HIS A 59 11.40 6.73 -0.55
N ASP A 60 10.65 5.74 -0.99
CA ASP A 60 10.54 4.46 -0.30
C ASP A 60 11.49 3.39 -0.83
N ARG A 61 11.71 3.28 -2.17
CA ARG A 61 12.34 2.13 -2.81
C ARG A 61 11.85 0.84 -2.13
N ASP A 62 12.78 0.03 -1.59
CA ASP A 62 12.45 -1.19 -0.85
C ASP A 62 12.49 -0.99 0.68
N GLN A 63 12.54 0.28 1.17
CA GLN A 63 12.68 0.58 2.59
C GLN A 63 11.51 0.08 3.42
N ASN A 64 10.33 -0.03 2.84
CA ASN A 64 9.15 -0.59 3.50
C ASN A 64 9.29 -2.10 3.81
N GLU A 65 10.29 -2.81 3.25
CA GLU A 65 10.67 -4.16 3.70
C GLU A 65 11.16 -4.19 5.16
N LEU A 66 11.55 -3.03 5.71
CA LEU A 66 11.89 -2.91 7.13
C LEU A 66 10.73 -3.34 8.04
N TRP A 67 9.49 -3.16 7.62
CA TRP A 67 8.33 -3.66 8.37
C TRP A 67 8.36 -5.18 8.50
N VAL A 68 8.58 -5.87 7.39
CA VAL A 68 8.62 -7.34 7.34
C VAL A 68 9.83 -7.87 8.13
N SER A 69 11.01 -7.27 7.91
CA SER A 69 12.23 -7.68 8.59
C SER A 69 12.17 -7.41 10.10
N THR A 70 11.58 -6.29 10.51
CA THR A 70 11.37 -5.95 11.93
C THR A 70 10.38 -6.93 12.58
N ALA A 71 9.23 -7.20 11.95
CA ALA A 71 8.25 -8.17 12.46
C ALA A 71 8.89 -9.56 12.62
N ARG A 72 9.68 -9.98 11.63
CA ARG A 72 10.41 -11.27 11.67
C ARG A 72 11.45 -11.29 12.80
N ALA A 73 12.25 -10.24 12.96
CA ALA A 73 13.24 -10.13 14.02
C ALA A 73 12.61 -10.19 15.41
N MET A 74 11.43 -9.60 15.57
CA MET A 74 10.64 -9.62 16.80
C MET A 74 9.91 -10.94 17.04
N ARG A 75 9.89 -11.84 16.05
CA ARG A 75 9.03 -13.04 16.04
C ARG A 75 7.56 -12.70 16.31
N SER A 76 7.09 -11.59 15.75
CA SER A 76 5.73 -11.11 15.93
C SER A 76 4.74 -11.96 15.14
N SER A 77 3.57 -12.18 15.70
CA SER A 77 2.39 -12.78 15.03
C SER A 77 1.47 -11.74 14.40
N CYS A 78 1.90 -10.48 14.29
CA CYS A 78 1.14 -9.43 13.65
C CYS A 78 0.72 -9.83 12.23
N LYS A 79 -0.56 -9.65 11.91
CA LYS A 79 -1.11 -9.83 10.56
C LYS A 79 -0.60 -8.71 9.67
N LEU A 80 0.65 -8.83 9.18
CA LEU A 80 1.30 -7.84 8.33
C LEU A 80 1.33 -8.32 6.89
N HIS A 81 0.85 -7.48 5.98
CA HIS A 81 0.96 -7.68 4.54
C HIS A 81 1.70 -6.51 3.91
N TYR A 82 2.82 -6.78 3.24
CA TYR A 82 3.57 -5.81 2.45
C TYR A 82 3.41 -6.12 0.96
N ALA A 83 2.92 -5.13 0.21
CA ALA A 83 2.74 -5.21 -1.22
C ALA A 83 3.70 -4.26 -1.94
N ASN A 84 4.63 -4.81 -2.71
CA ASN A 84 5.57 -4.08 -3.58
C ASN A 84 5.35 -4.35 -5.07
N THR A 85 4.33 -5.13 -5.40
CA THR A 85 3.90 -5.43 -6.77
C THR A 85 2.40 -5.34 -6.89
N LEU A 86 1.92 -5.11 -8.12
CA LEU A 86 0.50 -5.19 -8.44
C LEU A 86 -0.04 -6.56 -8.03
N SER A 87 -1.04 -6.57 -7.16
CA SER A 87 -1.57 -7.82 -6.63
C SER A 87 -3.00 -7.69 -6.14
N ILE A 88 -3.74 -8.80 -6.15
CA ILE A 88 -5.03 -8.93 -5.48
C ILE A 88 -4.91 -10.05 -4.47
N VAL A 89 -5.16 -9.73 -3.21
CA VAL A 89 -5.05 -10.64 -2.08
C VAL A 89 -6.42 -10.84 -1.44
N TYR A 90 -6.80 -12.11 -1.27
CA TYR A 90 -8.02 -12.45 -0.52
C TYR A 90 -7.68 -12.54 0.97
N PHE A 91 -8.32 -11.69 1.77
CA PHE A 91 -8.22 -11.70 3.22
C PHE A 91 -9.38 -12.50 3.81
N LYS A 92 -9.07 -13.72 4.23
CA LYS A 92 -10.07 -14.67 4.74
C LYS A 92 -10.83 -14.15 5.97
N ASP A 93 -10.16 -13.41 6.84
CA ASP A 93 -10.75 -12.90 8.08
C ASP A 93 -11.86 -11.87 7.82
N TRP A 94 -11.82 -11.24 6.65
CA TRP A 94 -12.80 -10.23 6.22
C TRP A 94 -13.71 -10.71 5.10
N ASP A 95 -13.41 -11.88 4.50
CA ASP A 95 -14.05 -12.38 3.27
C ASP A 95 -13.98 -11.36 2.12
N MET A 96 -12.81 -10.73 1.94
CA MET A 96 -12.62 -9.61 1.01
C MET A 96 -11.39 -9.76 0.12
N ASN A 97 -11.52 -9.30 -1.11
CA ASN A 97 -10.42 -9.16 -2.05
C ASN A 97 -9.88 -7.72 -2.01
N VAL A 98 -8.62 -7.54 -1.71
CA VAL A 98 -7.96 -6.23 -1.67
C VAL A 98 -6.98 -6.13 -2.83
N LEU A 99 -7.16 -5.10 -3.64
CA LEU A 99 -6.25 -4.71 -4.71
C LEU A 99 -5.13 -3.83 -4.15
N PHE A 100 -3.90 -4.17 -4.46
CA PHE A 100 -2.71 -3.37 -4.15
C PHE A 100 -2.08 -2.87 -5.46
N VAL A 101 -1.95 -1.55 -5.59
CA VAL A 101 -1.33 -0.87 -6.73
C VAL A 101 -0.22 0.03 -6.20
N PRO A 102 1.01 -0.49 -6.00
CA PRO A 102 2.15 0.33 -5.61
C PRO A 102 2.58 1.22 -6.77
N ASP A 103 3.19 2.37 -6.45
CA ASP A 103 3.76 3.25 -7.46
C ASP A 103 5.01 2.63 -8.11
N ASN A 104 5.34 3.13 -9.30
CA ASN A 104 6.57 2.81 -10.06
C ASN A 104 6.68 1.43 -10.68
N LEU A 105 5.61 0.71 -10.81
CA LEU A 105 5.68 -0.51 -11.62
C LEU A 105 5.87 -0.15 -13.09
N ASN A 106 5.08 0.80 -13.59
CA ASN A 106 5.14 1.28 -14.95
C ASN A 106 5.05 2.81 -15.01
N PRO A 107 5.86 3.46 -15.87
CA PRO A 107 5.76 4.90 -16.11
C PRO A 107 4.50 5.28 -16.89
N ASP A 108 3.75 4.30 -17.38
CA ASP A 108 2.49 4.43 -18.09
C ASP A 108 1.39 3.66 -17.35
N SER A 109 0.40 4.38 -16.85
CA SER A 109 -0.71 3.81 -16.09
C SER A 109 -1.59 2.86 -16.91
N SER A 110 -1.57 2.97 -18.24
CA SER A 110 -2.31 2.06 -19.11
C SER A 110 -1.73 0.64 -19.12
N VAL A 111 -0.42 0.52 -18.93
CA VAL A 111 0.24 -0.78 -18.77
C VAL A 111 -0.16 -1.43 -17.44
N THR A 112 -0.11 -0.66 -16.35
CA THR A 112 -0.59 -1.13 -15.04
C THR A 112 -2.06 -1.56 -15.10
N TRP A 113 -2.88 -0.81 -15.84
CA TRP A 113 -4.28 -1.15 -16.03
C TRP A 113 -4.47 -2.47 -16.79
N ALA A 114 -3.74 -2.68 -17.89
CA ALA A 114 -3.80 -3.92 -18.66
C ALA A 114 -3.37 -5.13 -17.82
N GLU A 115 -2.27 -5.01 -17.05
CA GLU A 115 -1.83 -6.05 -16.11
C GLU A 115 -2.89 -6.35 -15.04
N LEU A 116 -3.60 -5.32 -14.56
CA LEU A 116 -4.70 -5.50 -13.61
C LEU A 116 -5.88 -6.25 -14.23
N GLU A 117 -6.27 -5.92 -15.46
CA GLU A 117 -7.34 -6.63 -16.16
C GLU A 117 -7.01 -8.13 -16.33
N GLU A 118 -5.78 -8.45 -16.74
CA GLU A 118 -5.29 -9.83 -16.82
C GLU A 118 -5.31 -10.54 -15.46
N LEU A 119 -4.90 -9.85 -14.40
CA LEU A 119 -4.90 -10.39 -13.03
C LEU A 119 -6.31 -10.68 -12.53
N MET A 120 -7.26 -9.78 -12.81
CA MET A 120 -8.67 -9.96 -12.45
C MET A 120 -9.30 -11.14 -13.22
N GLU A 121 -9.03 -11.25 -14.52
CA GLU A 121 -9.49 -12.34 -15.35
C GLU A 121 -8.94 -13.69 -14.86
N ALA A 122 -7.64 -13.77 -14.59
CA ALA A 122 -6.99 -14.97 -14.08
C ALA A 122 -7.56 -15.43 -12.72
N LYS A 123 -8.07 -14.49 -11.91
CA LYS A 123 -8.74 -14.80 -10.63
C LYS A 123 -10.26 -15.00 -10.76
N GLY A 124 -10.84 -14.78 -11.94
CA GLY A 124 -12.29 -14.84 -12.15
C GLY A 124 -13.06 -13.73 -11.43
N LEU A 125 -12.41 -12.61 -11.13
CA LEU A 125 -12.99 -11.48 -10.41
C LEU A 125 -13.50 -10.42 -11.38
N LYS A 126 -14.71 -9.91 -11.11
CA LYS A 126 -15.25 -8.73 -11.80
C LYS A 126 -15.02 -7.44 -11.01
N LYS A 127 -14.94 -7.56 -9.70
CA LYS A 127 -14.70 -6.46 -8.75
C LYS A 127 -13.82 -6.92 -7.61
N VAL A 128 -13.24 -5.97 -6.92
CA VAL A 128 -12.54 -6.12 -5.64
C VAL A 128 -13.26 -5.28 -4.59
N ASP A 129 -13.13 -5.64 -3.33
CA ASP A 129 -13.82 -4.94 -2.24
C ASP A 129 -13.16 -3.59 -1.93
N PHE A 130 -11.84 -3.58 -1.82
CA PHE A 130 -11.03 -2.40 -1.55
C PHE A 130 -9.84 -2.30 -2.51
N ALA A 131 -9.33 -1.07 -2.66
CA ALA A 131 -8.02 -0.83 -3.26
C ALA A 131 -7.14 0.01 -2.35
N VAL A 132 -5.87 -0.36 -2.24
CA VAL A 132 -4.81 0.45 -1.63
C VAL A 132 -3.83 0.80 -2.74
N MET A 133 -3.68 2.08 -2.99
CA MET A 133 -2.96 2.58 -4.17
C MET A 133 -1.97 3.67 -3.76
N HIS A 134 -0.86 3.74 -4.48
CA HIS A 134 0.06 4.86 -4.44
C HIS A 134 0.34 5.31 -5.87
N GLY A 135 0.29 6.63 -6.11
CA GLY A 135 0.50 7.21 -7.44
C GLY A 135 -0.37 8.43 -7.71
N GLN A 136 -0.34 8.94 -8.95
CA GLN A 136 -1.06 10.13 -9.36
C GLN A 136 -2.39 9.79 -10.02
N PHE A 137 -3.45 10.48 -9.58
CA PHE A 137 -4.79 10.37 -10.17
C PHE A 137 -5.19 11.64 -10.90
N GLN A 138 -6.05 11.49 -11.93
CA GLN A 138 -6.50 12.62 -12.76
C GLN A 138 -7.04 13.79 -11.94
N HIS A 139 -7.83 13.53 -10.90
CA HIS A 139 -8.45 14.57 -10.08
C HIS A 139 -7.49 15.32 -9.15
N GLN A 140 -6.27 14.79 -8.94
CA GLN A 140 -5.26 15.41 -8.06
C GLN A 140 -4.41 16.44 -8.80
N LEU A 141 -4.44 16.43 -10.13
CA LEU A 141 -3.62 17.29 -10.98
C LEU A 141 -4.50 18.24 -11.79
N PRO A 142 -4.00 19.46 -12.12
CA PRO A 142 -4.62 20.30 -13.13
C PRO A 142 -4.79 19.54 -14.45
N GLU A 143 -5.94 19.72 -15.12
CA GLU A 143 -6.33 18.97 -16.32
C GLU A 143 -5.23 18.94 -17.40
N PHE A 144 -4.61 20.10 -17.66
CA PHE A 144 -3.55 20.21 -18.67
C PHE A 144 -2.27 19.40 -18.33
N ILE A 145 -2.08 19.01 -17.07
CA ILE A 145 -0.97 18.13 -16.63
C ILE A 145 -1.43 16.69 -16.72
N SER A 146 -2.61 16.38 -16.17
CA SER A 146 -3.14 15.02 -16.12
C SER A 146 -3.31 14.38 -17.49
N GLU A 147 -3.72 15.16 -18.49
CA GLU A 147 -3.87 14.71 -19.87
C GLU A 147 -2.53 14.37 -20.56
N LYS A 148 -1.43 14.97 -20.12
CA LYS A 148 -0.10 14.82 -20.72
C LYS A 148 0.79 13.83 -19.98
N SER A 149 0.43 13.45 -18.78
CA SER A 149 1.21 12.51 -17.98
C SER A 149 0.71 11.07 -18.17
N PRO A 150 1.46 10.20 -18.83
CA PRO A 150 1.07 8.81 -19.02
C PRO A 150 1.02 8.03 -17.69
N ALA A 151 1.72 8.51 -16.66
CA ALA A 151 1.72 7.92 -15.33
C ALA A 151 0.41 8.17 -14.54
N THR A 152 -0.43 9.10 -15.00
CA THR A 152 -1.66 9.47 -14.30
C THR A 152 -2.76 8.43 -14.46
N HIS A 153 -3.23 7.87 -13.35
CA HIS A 153 -4.31 6.89 -13.33
C HIS A 153 -5.68 7.53 -13.61
N LYS A 154 -6.50 6.86 -14.42
CA LYS A 154 -7.86 7.28 -14.71
C LYS A 154 -8.81 6.83 -13.60
N ASN A 155 -9.46 7.77 -12.93
CA ASN A 155 -10.39 7.48 -11.82
C ASN A 155 -11.49 6.50 -12.23
N SER A 156 -12.08 6.69 -13.42
CA SER A 156 -13.19 5.88 -13.93
C SER A 156 -12.85 4.39 -13.97
N ASN A 157 -11.60 4.04 -14.27
CA ASN A 157 -11.17 2.65 -14.33
C ASN A 157 -11.36 1.97 -12.96
N TYR A 158 -10.80 2.57 -11.93
CA TYR A 158 -10.82 1.99 -10.58
C TYR A 158 -12.20 2.06 -9.91
N LEU A 159 -12.95 3.15 -10.12
CA LEU A 159 -14.32 3.30 -9.61
C LEU A 159 -15.29 2.25 -10.17
N ASN A 160 -15.00 1.69 -11.33
CA ASN A 160 -15.83 0.64 -11.94
C ASN A 160 -15.58 -0.75 -11.36
N ILE A 161 -14.38 -0.99 -10.79
CA ILE A 161 -13.97 -2.31 -10.32
C ILE A 161 -13.84 -2.42 -8.80
N VAL A 162 -13.83 -1.30 -8.07
CA VAL A 162 -13.76 -1.29 -6.60
C VAL A 162 -15.15 -1.08 -6.03
N GLU A 163 -15.59 -1.98 -5.15
CA GLU A 163 -16.96 -1.99 -4.63
C GLU A 163 -17.16 -0.94 -3.52
N HIS A 164 -16.18 -0.78 -2.63
CA HIS A 164 -16.35 0.03 -1.40
C HIS A 164 -15.45 1.25 -1.36
N TYR A 165 -14.13 1.08 -1.16
CA TYR A 165 -13.21 2.20 -0.90
C TYR A 165 -11.90 2.05 -1.66
N ILE A 166 -11.37 3.19 -2.10
CA ILE A 166 -10.02 3.33 -2.65
C ILE A 166 -9.23 4.22 -1.69
N PHE A 167 -8.16 3.68 -1.10
CA PHE A 167 -7.21 4.40 -0.27
C PHE A 167 -6.00 4.77 -1.12
N VAL A 168 -5.70 6.06 -1.18
CA VAL A 168 -4.58 6.60 -1.99
C VAL A 168 -3.62 7.33 -1.06
N GLY A 169 -2.32 6.98 -1.15
CA GLY A 169 -1.22 7.66 -0.46
C GLY A 169 -0.36 8.47 -1.42
#